data_19d8ef2c84a121a55697620f2bbdc3bd
#
_entry.id   19d8ef2c84a121a55697620f2bbdc3bd
#
_cell.length_a   1.000
_cell.length_b   1.000
_cell.length_c   1.000
_cell.angle_alpha   90.00
_cell.angle_beta   90.00
_cell.angle_gamma   90.00
#
_symmetry.space_group_name_H-M   'P 1'
#
loop_
_entity.id
_entity.type
_entity.pdbx_description
1 polymer ?
#
loop_
_entity_poly.entity_id
_entity_poly.type
_entity_poly.pdbx_seq_one_letter_code
_entity_poly.pdbx_strand_id
1 'polypeptide(L)'
;MEFRMLNTKNFGRALVAGVTATVLAFATACGSTGAQNNSASETVTDGKLTVATGEPAYTPWVLNNKPESGEGYEAAVIYAVAKELGYKDSDVKWTRSTFDSAIAPGAKDWDMNIQQFSITEDRKKAVDFSPSYYNTTQAMVVQSDNKFANATSLADLKDAVIGSMTGTTSYEQAKAKIKDDIKLYNNNDDAVAALSSGQIDVLVVDTPTAVNMVESGQAGKAGKVLGQIADSEDKEGMGILLPKGSKLTAKVTKAINTMQENGTLKQLQDKWLSAYTTLTVLK
;
A
#
# COMPACT_ATOMS: atom_id res chain seq x y z
N MET A 1 -15.45 -26.96 55.63
CA MET A 1 -14.63 -26.53 56.79
C MET A 1 -14.29 -25.08 56.51
N GLU A 2 -15.10 -24.29 57.05
CA GLU A 2 -15.00 -23.28 58.12
C GLU A 2 -14.18 -22.08 57.65
N PHE A 3 -14.87 -20.97 57.36
CA PHE A 3 -15.36 -19.88 58.24
C PHE A 3 -14.24 -19.24 59.08
N ARG A 4 -13.96 -17.96 58.80
CA ARG A 4 -14.05 -16.91 59.81
C ARG A 4 -14.00 -15.51 59.23
N MET A 5 -15.15 -14.86 59.36
CA MET A 5 -15.29 -13.41 59.46
C MET A 5 -14.88 -12.95 60.85
N LEU A 6 -14.57 -11.66 60.99
CA LEU A 6 -14.81 -10.78 62.14
C LEU A 6 -14.16 -9.42 61.79
N ASN A 7 -14.85 -8.40 61.63
CA ASN A 7 -15.82 -7.58 62.32
C ASN A 7 -15.20 -6.43 63.13
N THR A 8 -15.55 -5.25 62.69
CA THR A 8 -16.03 -4.04 63.36
C THR A 8 -15.17 -3.32 64.44
N LYS A 9 -15.09 -2.03 64.38
CA LYS A 9 -15.79 -0.89 65.11
C LYS A 9 -14.79 0.22 65.42
N ASN A 10 -15.03 1.37 65.04
CA ASN A 10 -15.78 2.53 65.56
C ASN A 10 -14.97 3.56 66.33
N PHE A 11 -15.36 4.80 66.09
CA PHE A 11 -15.40 6.00 66.94
C PHE A 11 -14.18 6.92 67.09
N GLY A 12 -14.45 8.19 66.83
CA GLY A 12 -13.86 9.31 67.53
C GLY A 12 -14.00 10.66 66.79
N ARG A 13 -15.09 11.34 67.06
CA ARG A 13 -15.28 12.81 66.79
C ARG A 13 -14.41 13.61 67.70
N ALA A 14 -13.78 14.69 67.16
CA ALA A 14 -13.55 15.90 67.94
C ALA A 14 -13.39 17.12 67.00
N LEU A 15 -14.33 18.07 67.19
CA LEU A 15 -14.29 19.46 66.69
C LEU A 15 -13.31 20.27 67.54
N VAL A 16 -12.49 21.11 66.91
CA VAL A 16 -12.03 22.38 67.50
C VAL A 16 -11.94 23.42 66.39
N ALA A 17 -12.70 24.51 66.60
CA ALA A 17 -12.65 25.75 65.83
C ALA A 17 -11.45 26.61 66.25
N GLY A 18 -10.84 27.25 65.31
CA GLY A 18 -9.81 28.30 65.53
C GLY A 18 -9.75 29.23 64.32
N VAL A 19 -10.37 30.40 64.53
CA VAL A 19 -10.33 31.55 63.61
C VAL A 19 -9.06 32.29 63.86
N THR A 20 -8.26 32.59 62.84
CA THR A 20 -7.44 33.78 62.74
C THR A 20 -7.21 34.20 61.32
N ALA A 21 -7.42 35.48 61.11
CA ALA A 21 -7.42 36.23 59.88
C ALA A 21 -6.02 36.63 59.39
N THR A 22 -6.00 37.06 58.12
CA THR A 22 -5.09 38.06 57.52
C THR A 22 -3.81 37.50 56.90
N VAL A 23 -3.63 37.60 55.57
CA VAL A 23 -2.99 38.73 54.84
C VAL A 23 -3.11 38.42 53.34
N LEU A 24 -3.68 39.37 52.58
CA LEU A 24 -3.62 39.39 51.12
C LEU A 24 -2.17 39.62 50.66
N ALA A 25 -1.68 38.70 49.82
CA ALA A 25 -0.60 38.98 48.90
C ALA A 25 -1.09 38.61 47.47
N PHE A 26 -1.40 39.62 46.69
CA PHE A 26 -1.60 39.46 45.24
C PHE A 26 -0.25 39.12 44.59
N ALA A 27 -0.03 37.85 44.30
CA ALA A 27 0.96 37.46 43.35
C ALA A 27 0.21 37.16 42.03
N THR A 28 0.24 38.09 41.10
CA THR A 28 -0.13 37.90 39.72
C THR A 28 0.87 36.93 39.08
N ALA A 29 0.62 35.63 39.24
CA ALA A 29 1.23 34.62 38.39
C ALA A 29 0.44 34.62 37.09
N CYS A 30 0.97 35.21 36.04
CA CYS A 30 0.61 34.90 34.68
C CYS A 30 0.90 33.42 34.44
N GLY A 31 -0.04 32.59 34.81
CA GLY A 31 -0.12 31.21 34.35
C GLY A 31 -0.54 31.27 32.90
N SER A 32 0.41 31.12 31.99
CA SER A 32 0.09 30.69 30.64
C SER A 32 -0.56 29.30 30.75
N THR A 33 -1.88 29.26 30.80
CA THR A 33 -2.64 28.05 30.46
C THR A 33 -2.30 27.76 29.02
N GLY A 34 -1.24 27.00 28.80
CA GLY A 34 -1.04 26.29 27.58
C GLY A 34 -2.29 25.45 27.40
N ALA A 35 -3.20 25.89 26.51
CA ALA A 35 -4.21 25.02 25.97
C ALA A 35 -3.44 23.85 25.40
N GLN A 36 -3.45 22.71 26.10
CA GLN A 36 -3.15 21.44 25.50
C GLN A 36 -4.26 21.24 24.43
N ASN A 37 -3.94 21.69 23.23
CA ASN A 37 -4.66 21.21 22.06
C ASN A 37 -4.47 19.70 22.05
N ASN A 38 -5.43 18.97 22.59
CA ASN A 38 -5.68 17.57 22.33
C ASN A 38 -6.19 17.45 20.88
N SER A 39 -5.40 17.97 19.92
CA SER A 39 -5.56 17.53 18.54
C SER A 39 -5.01 16.12 18.50
N ALA A 40 -5.90 15.13 18.42
CA ALA A 40 -5.50 13.77 18.14
C ALA A 40 -4.48 13.80 16.99
N SER A 41 -3.33 13.13 17.19
CA SER A 41 -2.26 13.07 16.19
C SER A 41 -2.85 12.76 14.82
N GLU A 42 -2.36 13.41 13.78
CA GLU A 42 -2.79 13.12 12.40
C GLU A 42 -2.20 11.80 11.90
N THR A 43 -1.19 11.29 12.58
CA THR A 43 -0.44 10.07 12.25
C THR A 43 -0.57 9.03 13.37
N VAL A 44 -0.44 7.77 13.00
CA VAL A 44 -0.45 6.62 13.94
C VAL A 44 0.61 6.78 15.03
N THR A 45 1.79 7.26 14.65
CA THR A 45 2.87 7.59 15.58
C THR A 45 3.17 9.07 15.47
N ASP A 46 3.09 9.79 16.58
CA ASP A 46 3.34 11.24 16.61
C ASP A 46 4.73 11.59 16.06
N GLY A 47 4.78 12.55 15.15
CA GLY A 47 6.01 12.99 14.48
C GLY A 47 6.62 11.97 13.50
N LYS A 48 5.95 10.88 13.20
CA LYS A 48 6.40 9.87 12.23
C LYS A 48 5.34 9.62 11.18
N LEU A 49 5.78 9.24 9.99
CA LEU A 49 4.95 8.79 8.89
C LEU A 49 5.09 7.26 8.77
N THR A 50 4.08 6.53 9.21
CA THR A 50 4.06 5.06 9.13
C THR A 50 3.51 4.64 7.78
N VAL A 51 4.34 4.04 6.94
CA VAL A 51 4.00 3.63 5.59
C VAL A 51 4.02 2.11 5.47
N ALA A 52 2.93 1.54 5.00
CA ALA A 52 2.87 0.11 4.71
C ALA A 52 3.21 -0.18 3.24
N THR A 53 3.79 -1.34 2.99
CA THR A 53 3.95 -1.96 1.67
C THR A 53 3.78 -3.48 1.77
N GLY A 54 3.87 -4.19 0.66
CA GLY A 54 3.71 -5.65 0.60
C GLY A 54 4.78 -6.44 1.35
N GLU A 55 4.46 -7.70 1.68
CA GLU A 55 5.38 -8.70 2.17
C GLU A 55 5.25 -9.98 1.33
N PRO A 56 6.18 -10.21 0.41
CA PRO A 56 7.29 -9.33 0.03
C PRO A 56 6.84 -8.11 -0.77
N ALA A 57 7.68 -7.05 -0.79
CA ALA A 57 7.56 -5.95 -1.74
C ALA A 57 8.45 -6.25 -2.96
N TYR A 58 7.91 -6.05 -4.16
CA TYR A 58 8.51 -6.53 -5.39
C TYR A 58 9.30 -5.45 -6.15
N THR A 59 10.42 -5.84 -6.76
CA THR A 59 11.10 -5.05 -7.79
C THR A 59 10.17 -4.96 -9.04
N PRO A 60 10.10 -3.83 -9.76
CA PRO A 60 10.90 -2.60 -9.63
C PRO A 60 10.30 -1.56 -8.66
N TRP A 61 9.22 -1.91 -7.98
CA TRP A 61 8.48 -1.03 -7.08
C TRP A 61 9.27 -0.74 -5.79
N VAL A 62 9.83 -1.80 -5.20
CA VAL A 62 10.73 -1.74 -4.05
C VAL A 62 11.88 -2.72 -4.30
N LEU A 63 13.11 -2.22 -4.40
CA LEU A 63 14.25 -3.09 -4.67
C LEU A 63 14.60 -3.95 -3.46
N ASN A 64 14.93 -5.21 -3.73
CA ASN A 64 15.44 -6.17 -2.74
C ASN A 64 14.52 -6.34 -1.50
N ASN A 65 13.22 -6.06 -1.64
CA ASN A 65 12.27 -6.08 -0.52
C ASN A 65 12.68 -5.15 0.65
N LYS A 66 13.37 -4.02 0.34
CA LYS A 66 13.91 -3.05 1.32
C LYS A 66 13.38 -1.65 1.07
N PRO A 67 12.12 -1.34 1.45
CA PRO A 67 11.53 -0.04 1.19
C PRO A 67 12.27 1.12 1.89
N GLU A 68 12.91 0.82 3.04
CA GLU A 68 13.73 1.78 3.78
C GLU A 68 14.97 2.28 3.03
N SER A 69 15.37 1.59 1.96
CA SER A 69 16.49 2.03 1.11
C SER A 69 16.13 3.24 0.24
N GLY A 70 14.82 3.48 0.01
CA GLY A 70 14.36 4.47 -0.97
C GLY A 70 14.58 4.05 -2.42
N GLU A 71 15.02 2.81 -2.66
CA GLU A 71 15.28 2.27 -3.98
C GLU A 71 14.07 1.51 -4.53
N GLY A 72 13.74 1.78 -5.79
CA GLY A 72 12.52 1.34 -6.46
C GLY A 72 11.50 2.47 -6.56
N TYR A 73 10.58 2.34 -7.52
CA TYR A 73 9.69 3.44 -7.86
C TYR A 73 8.80 3.87 -6.70
N GLU A 74 8.10 2.94 -6.05
CA GLU A 74 7.17 3.24 -4.95
C GLU A 74 7.90 3.70 -3.68
N ALA A 75 9.04 3.08 -3.35
CA ALA A 75 9.86 3.53 -2.24
C ALA A 75 10.30 4.98 -2.45
N ALA A 76 10.77 5.34 -3.64
CA ALA A 76 11.18 6.69 -3.98
C ALA A 76 10.00 7.68 -3.98
N VAL A 77 8.82 7.28 -4.46
CA VAL A 77 7.59 8.09 -4.40
C VAL A 77 7.24 8.45 -2.95
N ILE A 78 7.31 7.49 -2.03
CA ILE A 78 7.01 7.74 -0.61
C ILE A 78 7.98 8.74 0.02
N TYR A 79 9.28 8.63 -0.23
CA TYR A 79 10.24 9.61 0.31
C TYR A 79 10.04 11.00 -0.29
N ALA A 80 9.64 11.10 -1.56
CA ALA A 80 9.28 12.37 -2.17
C ALA A 80 8.00 12.96 -1.56
N VAL A 81 6.97 12.14 -1.32
CA VAL A 81 5.73 12.55 -0.61
C VAL A 81 6.04 12.97 0.82
N ALA A 82 6.85 12.21 1.56
CA ALA A 82 7.26 12.56 2.92
C ALA A 82 7.91 13.95 2.98
N LYS A 83 8.79 14.24 2.02
CA LYS A 83 9.44 15.55 1.89
C LYS A 83 8.44 16.67 1.62
N GLU A 84 7.46 16.46 0.71
CA GLU A 84 6.37 17.44 0.46
C GLU A 84 5.49 17.67 1.70
N LEU A 85 5.33 16.66 2.55
CA LEU A 85 4.63 16.76 3.83
C LEU A 85 5.46 17.36 4.97
N GLY A 86 6.75 17.64 4.74
CA GLY A 86 7.68 18.24 5.72
C GLY A 86 8.34 17.21 6.65
N TYR A 87 8.25 15.91 6.38
CA TYR A 87 8.97 14.86 7.11
C TYR A 87 10.40 14.70 6.56
N LYS A 88 11.31 14.31 7.43
CA LYS A 88 12.65 13.83 7.04
C LYS A 88 12.59 12.35 6.70
N ASP A 89 13.55 11.85 5.96
CA ASP A 89 13.65 10.41 5.61
C ASP A 89 13.70 9.56 6.89
N SER A 90 14.35 10.02 7.95
CA SER A 90 14.40 9.36 9.27
C SER A 90 13.06 9.30 10.02
N ASP A 91 12.07 10.05 9.58
CA ASP A 91 10.73 10.08 10.17
C ASP A 91 9.77 9.12 9.47
N VAL A 92 10.17 8.57 8.32
CA VAL A 92 9.42 7.51 7.62
C VAL A 92 9.68 6.17 8.31
N LYS A 93 8.61 5.52 8.73
CA LYS A 93 8.63 4.16 9.30
C LYS A 93 7.91 3.22 8.36
N TRP A 94 8.61 2.20 7.90
CA TRP A 94 8.00 1.16 7.08
C TRP A 94 7.42 0.04 7.92
N THR A 95 6.26 -0.46 7.50
CA THR A 95 5.59 -1.65 8.01
C THR A 95 5.11 -2.52 6.85
N ARG A 96 4.59 -3.70 7.16
CA ARG A 96 4.13 -4.66 6.14
C ARG A 96 2.64 -4.89 6.25
N SER A 97 2.00 -5.10 5.11
CA SER A 97 0.57 -5.37 5.01
C SER A 97 0.32 -6.31 3.84
N THR A 98 -0.59 -7.26 4.00
CA THR A 98 -1.06 -8.02 2.84
C THR A 98 -1.93 -7.12 1.97
N PHE A 99 -1.99 -7.41 0.67
CA PHE A 99 -2.79 -6.66 -0.30
C PHE A 99 -4.26 -6.60 0.14
N ASP A 100 -4.85 -7.76 0.46
CA ASP A 100 -6.26 -7.86 0.86
C ASP A 100 -6.57 -7.12 2.16
N SER A 101 -5.68 -7.20 3.17
CA SER A 101 -5.89 -6.48 4.43
C SER A 101 -5.81 -4.96 4.26
N ALA A 102 -4.99 -4.50 3.31
CA ALA A 102 -4.86 -3.08 3.03
C ALA A 102 -6.14 -2.48 2.46
N ILE A 103 -6.77 -3.14 1.49
CA ILE A 103 -8.02 -2.68 0.83
C ILE A 103 -9.29 -3.01 1.61
N ALA A 104 -9.23 -3.87 2.64
CA ALA A 104 -10.38 -4.20 3.47
C ALA A 104 -10.85 -2.98 4.27
N PRO A 105 -12.16 -2.86 4.58
CA PRO A 105 -12.66 -1.81 5.47
C PRO A 105 -12.13 -1.98 6.90
N GLY A 106 -12.08 -0.88 7.66
CA GLY A 106 -11.71 -0.88 9.08
C GLY A 106 -10.46 -0.07 9.41
N ALA A 107 -10.11 -0.06 10.70
CA ALA A 107 -8.94 0.67 11.19
C ALA A 107 -7.64 0.08 10.65
N LYS A 108 -6.66 0.95 10.45
CA LYS A 108 -5.32 0.61 9.97
C LYS A 108 -4.28 1.04 11.01
N ASP A 109 -3.18 0.32 11.07
CA ASP A 109 -2.01 0.59 11.92
C ASP A 109 -0.90 1.35 11.17
N TRP A 110 -1.24 1.95 10.04
CA TRP A 110 -0.40 2.76 9.18
C TRP A 110 -1.14 4.02 8.69
N ASP A 111 -0.37 5.03 8.30
CA ASP A 111 -0.87 6.31 7.80
C ASP A 111 -1.19 6.26 6.31
N MET A 112 -0.41 5.52 5.55
CA MET A 112 -0.59 5.27 4.13
C MET A 112 0.00 3.93 3.71
N ASN A 113 -0.44 3.42 2.55
CA ASN A 113 0.07 2.18 1.98
C ASN A 113 0.31 2.36 0.48
N ILE A 114 1.43 1.85 -0.01
CA ILE A 114 1.80 1.88 -1.42
C ILE A 114 2.21 0.47 -1.86
N GLN A 115 1.42 -0.13 -2.75
CA GLN A 115 1.56 -1.51 -3.17
C GLN A 115 0.78 -1.76 -4.47
N GLN A 116 1.03 -0.96 -5.49
CA GLN A 116 0.40 -1.03 -6.82
C GLN A 116 -1.14 -1.07 -6.78
N PHE A 117 -1.75 -0.29 -5.87
CA PHE A 117 -3.20 -0.26 -5.75
C PHE A 117 -3.83 0.57 -6.87
N SER A 118 -4.48 -0.08 -7.83
CA SER A 118 -5.33 0.60 -8.79
C SER A 118 -6.50 1.28 -8.08
N ILE A 119 -6.76 2.53 -8.43
CA ILE A 119 -7.89 3.30 -7.92
C ILE A 119 -9.16 2.75 -8.56
N THR A 120 -10.09 2.23 -7.75
CA THR A 120 -11.38 1.72 -8.22
C THR A 120 -12.52 2.22 -7.34
N GLU A 121 -13.72 2.36 -7.91
CA GLU A 121 -14.90 2.79 -7.15
C GLU A 121 -15.24 1.85 -5.98
N ASP A 122 -15.00 0.55 -6.14
CA ASP A 122 -15.26 -0.41 -5.07
C ASP A 122 -14.26 -0.25 -3.92
N ARG A 123 -12.98 -0.06 -4.21
CA ARG A 123 -11.96 0.20 -3.18
C ARG A 123 -12.17 1.53 -2.46
N LYS A 124 -12.62 2.58 -3.18
CA LYS A 124 -12.96 3.89 -2.60
C LYS A 124 -14.06 3.84 -1.53
N LYS A 125 -14.89 2.79 -1.52
CA LYS A 125 -15.89 2.60 -0.47
C LYS A 125 -15.26 2.30 0.89
N ALA A 126 -14.14 1.58 0.91
CA ALA A 126 -13.47 1.10 2.12
C ALA A 126 -12.27 1.95 2.55
N VAL A 127 -11.60 2.60 1.62
CA VAL A 127 -10.36 3.34 1.81
C VAL A 127 -10.37 4.66 1.05
N ASP A 128 -9.46 5.57 1.38
CA ASP A 128 -9.20 6.77 0.57
C ASP A 128 -7.97 6.55 -0.31
N PHE A 129 -7.87 7.34 -1.38
CA PHE A 129 -6.74 7.33 -2.32
C PHE A 129 -6.18 8.73 -2.54
N SER A 130 -4.89 8.81 -2.82
CA SER A 130 -4.30 9.95 -3.50
C SER A 130 -4.74 10.00 -4.97
N PRO A 131 -4.46 11.09 -5.70
CA PRO A 131 -4.41 11.05 -7.16
C PRO A 131 -3.41 9.98 -7.63
N SER A 132 -3.52 9.59 -8.90
CA SER A 132 -2.61 8.60 -9.49
C SER A 132 -1.15 9.04 -9.41
N TYR A 133 -0.27 8.15 -8.95
CA TYR A 133 1.18 8.33 -9.08
C TYR A 133 1.76 7.59 -10.29
N TYR A 134 1.04 6.61 -10.82
CA TYR A 134 1.44 5.80 -11.99
C TYR A 134 0.22 5.21 -12.69
N ASN A 135 0.37 4.94 -13.99
CA ASN A 135 -0.61 4.17 -14.75
C ASN A 135 0.10 3.03 -15.49
N THR A 136 -0.50 1.86 -15.52
CA THR A 136 0.05 0.66 -16.13
C THR A 136 -0.99 -0.10 -16.94
N THR A 137 -0.51 -0.99 -17.80
CA THR A 137 -1.29 -2.03 -18.48
C THR A 137 -1.04 -3.37 -17.81
N GLN A 138 -1.86 -4.37 -18.15
CA GLN A 138 -1.66 -5.74 -17.73
C GLN A 138 -0.86 -6.51 -18.80
N ALA A 139 0.08 -7.34 -18.36
CA ALA A 139 0.89 -8.17 -19.24
C ALA A 139 0.80 -9.66 -18.85
N MET A 140 1.17 -10.48 -19.79
CA MET A 140 1.11 -11.93 -19.69
C MET A 140 2.51 -12.52 -19.70
N VAL A 141 2.80 -13.42 -18.76
CA VAL A 141 4.05 -14.18 -18.67
C VAL A 141 3.75 -15.65 -18.97
N VAL A 142 4.58 -16.28 -19.79
CA VAL A 142 4.49 -17.69 -20.19
C VAL A 142 5.86 -18.36 -20.09
N GLN A 143 5.90 -19.70 -20.13
CA GLN A 143 7.15 -20.41 -20.39
C GLN A 143 7.37 -20.49 -21.90
N SER A 144 8.60 -20.31 -22.40
CA SER A 144 8.93 -20.28 -23.83
C SER A 144 8.73 -21.62 -24.54
N ASP A 145 8.69 -22.71 -23.78
CA ASP A 145 8.40 -24.08 -24.24
C ASP A 145 6.92 -24.46 -24.11
N ASN A 146 6.08 -23.57 -23.54
CA ASN A 146 4.64 -23.78 -23.44
C ASN A 146 3.98 -23.63 -24.82
N LYS A 147 2.95 -24.43 -25.09
CA LYS A 147 2.18 -24.39 -26.35
C LYS A 147 1.57 -23.03 -26.69
N PHE A 148 1.36 -22.17 -25.69
CA PHE A 148 0.83 -20.82 -25.85
C PHE A 148 1.90 -19.73 -25.99
N ALA A 149 3.19 -20.08 -25.96
CA ALA A 149 4.30 -19.11 -26.01
C ALA A 149 4.35 -18.23 -27.28
N ASN A 150 3.65 -18.65 -28.32
CA ASN A 150 3.56 -17.95 -29.59
C ASN A 150 2.14 -17.47 -29.92
N ALA A 151 1.27 -17.36 -28.92
CA ALA A 151 -0.04 -16.75 -29.08
C ALA A 151 0.09 -15.31 -29.60
N THR A 152 -0.75 -14.92 -30.55
CA THR A 152 -0.74 -13.61 -31.20
C THR A 152 -2.00 -12.81 -30.90
N SER A 153 -3.01 -13.46 -30.31
CA SER A 153 -4.26 -12.86 -29.88
C SER A 153 -4.71 -13.40 -28.53
N LEU A 154 -5.60 -12.68 -27.84
CA LEU A 154 -6.22 -13.16 -26.61
C LEU A 154 -7.10 -14.40 -26.85
N ALA A 155 -7.69 -14.53 -28.05
CA ALA A 155 -8.49 -15.69 -28.43
C ALA A 155 -7.68 -16.99 -28.47
N ASP A 156 -6.38 -16.93 -28.77
CA ASP A 156 -5.48 -18.09 -28.75
C ASP A 156 -5.32 -18.68 -27.36
N LEU A 157 -5.61 -17.88 -26.30
CA LEU A 157 -5.43 -18.24 -24.90
C LEU A 157 -6.69 -18.80 -24.22
N LYS A 158 -7.80 -18.96 -24.95
CA LYS A 158 -9.09 -19.45 -24.39
C LYS A 158 -8.99 -20.81 -23.71
N ASP A 159 -8.09 -21.69 -24.19
CA ASP A 159 -7.87 -23.03 -23.66
C ASP A 159 -6.67 -23.10 -22.70
N ALA A 160 -6.01 -21.95 -22.43
CA ALA A 160 -4.92 -21.87 -21.49
C ALA A 160 -5.42 -21.91 -20.04
N VAL A 161 -4.61 -22.47 -19.14
CA VAL A 161 -4.79 -22.34 -17.70
C VAL A 161 -4.16 -21.02 -17.29
N ILE A 162 -5.00 -20.04 -16.98
CA ILE A 162 -4.56 -18.68 -16.62
C ILE A 162 -4.55 -18.52 -15.12
N GLY A 163 -3.50 -17.90 -14.57
CA GLY A 163 -3.38 -17.54 -13.18
C GLY A 163 -3.23 -16.04 -12.97
N SER A 164 -3.66 -15.56 -11.82
CA SER A 164 -3.45 -14.19 -11.35
C SER A 164 -3.56 -14.12 -9.82
N MET A 165 -3.11 -13.03 -9.23
CA MET A 165 -3.28 -12.80 -7.81
C MET A 165 -4.72 -12.37 -7.50
N THR A 166 -5.30 -12.90 -6.41
CA THR A 166 -6.65 -12.56 -5.96
C THR A 166 -6.80 -11.06 -5.64
N GLY A 167 -8.00 -10.52 -5.85
CA GLY A 167 -8.34 -9.12 -5.50
C GLY A 167 -7.68 -8.06 -6.37
N THR A 168 -6.93 -8.43 -7.43
CA THR A 168 -6.22 -7.50 -8.32
C THR A 168 -7.01 -7.12 -9.56
N THR A 169 -6.69 -5.96 -10.15
CA THR A 169 -7.18 -5.59 -11.49
C THR A 169 -6.63 -6.52 -12.59
N SER A 170 -5.46 -7.13 -12.39
CA SER A 170 -4.93 -8.17 -13.27
C SER A 170 -5.90 -9.35 -13.41
N TYR A 171 -6.46 -9.83 -12.30
CA TYR A 171 -7.50 -10.86 -12.32
C TYR A 171 -8.75 -10.39 -13.07
N GLU A 172 -9.23 -9.19 -12.78
CA GLU A 172 -10.44 -8.65 -13.43
C GLU A 172 -10.26 -8.48 -14.94
N GLN A 173 -9.08 -8.01 -15.39
CA GLN A 173 -8.76 -7.89 -16.81
C GLN A 173 -8.62 -9.25 -17.49
N ALA A 174 -7.96 -10.22 -16.86
CA ALA A 174 -7.85 -11.59 -17.38
C ALA A 174 -9.24 -12.22 -17.56
N LYS A 175 -10.10 -12.06 -16.53
CA LYS A 175 -11.46 -12.58 -16.56
C LYS A 175 -12.31 -11.92 -17.64
N ALA A 176 -12.26 -10.60 -17.75
CA ALA A 176 -13.09 -9.85 -18.69
C ALA A 176 -12.66 -10.05 -20.16
N LYS A 177 -11.36 -10.28 -20.43
CA LYS A 177 -10.80 -10.22 -21.78
C LYS A 177 -10.36 -11.56 -22.34
N ILE A 178 -10.07 -12.54 -21.49
CA ILE A 178 -9.55 -13.84 -21.94
C ILE A 178 -10.57 -14.95 -21.67
N LYS A 179 -10.90 -15.21 -20.40
CA LYS A 179 -11.86 -16.25 -19.99
C LYS A 179 -12.27 -16.10 -18.53
N ASP A 180 -13.43 -16.66 -18.17
CA ASP A 180 -13.96 -16.57 -16.79
C ASP A 180 -13.18 -17.40 -15.76
N ASP A 181 -12.63 -18.55 -16.16
CA ASP A 181 -11.94 -19.50 -15.27
C ASP A 181 -10.47 -19.13 -15.11
N ILE A 182 -10.17 -18.37 -14.04
CA ILE A 182 -8.82 -17.93 -13.68
C ILE A 182 -8.42 -18.57 -12.35
N LYS A 183 -7.25 -19.22 -12.29
CA LYS A 183 -6.68 -19.72 -11.05
C LYS A 183 -6.14 -18.56 -10.20
N LEU A 184 -6.57 -18.51 -8.94
CA LEU A 184 -6.22 -17.44 -8.03
C LEU A 184 -5.15 -17.86 -7.03
N TYR A 185 -4.21 -16.95 -6.77
CA TYR A 185 -3.10 -17.10 -5.83
C TYR A 185 -3.11 -15.96 -4.82
N ASN A 186 -2.61 -16.21 -3.61
CA ASN A 186 -2.60 -15.20 -2.54
C ASN A 186 -1.53 -14.11 -2.73
N ASN A 187 -0.48 -14.42 -3.49
CA ASN A 187 0.63 -13.51 -3.80
C ASN A 187 1.26 -13.87 -5.15
N ASN A 188 2.14 -12.99 -5.64
CA ASN A 188 2.81 -13.17 -6.91
C ASN A 188 3.88 -14.28 -6.88
N ASP A 189 4.49 -14.57 -5.71
CA ASP A 189 5.49 -15.64 -5.61
C ASP A 189 4.86 -17.02 -5.83
N ASP A 190 3.68 -17.27 -5.23
CA ASP A 190 2.93 -18.51 -5.45
C ASP A 190 2.47 -18.62 -6.92
N ALA A 191 2.02 -17.51 -7.51
CA ALA A 191 1.55 -17.48 -8.89
C ALA A 191 2.70 -17.76 -9.88
N VAL A 192 3.86 -17.15 -9.70
CA VAL A 192 5.03 -17.38 -10.57
C VAL A 192 5.63 -18.77 -10.38
N ALA A 193 5.58 -19.32 -9.15
CA ALA A 193 5.97 -20.71 -8.90
C ALA A 193 5.05 -21.69 -9.63
N ALA A 194 3.74 -21.41 -9.65
CA ALA A 194 2.78 -22.21 -10.41
C ALA A 194 3.02 -22.15 -11.93
N LEU A 195 3.41 -20.97 -12.46
CA LEU A 195 3.83 -20.80 -13.86
C LEU A 195 5.09 -21.63 -14.15
N SER A 196 6.11 -21.51 -13.31
CA SER A 196 7.41 -22.18 -13.50
C SER A 196 7.29 -23.72 -13.40
N SER A 197 6.31 -24.21 -12.62
CA SER A 197 6.03 -25.66 -12.49
C SER A 197 5.02 -26.21 -13.50
N GLY A 198 4.49 -25.36 -14.38
CA GLY A 198 3.50 -25.76 -15.38
C GLY A 198 2.09 -26.05 -14.85
N GLN A 199 1.78 -25.59 -13.63
CA GLN A 199 0.41 -25.65 -13.07
C GLN A 199 -0.53 -24.65 -13.72
N ILE A 200 0.01 -23.55 -14.24
CA ILE A 200 -0.66 -22.59 -15.12
C ILE A 200 0.17 -22.39 -16.39
N ASP A 201 -0.49 -22.05 -17.47
CA ASP A 201 0.14 -21.77 -18.77
C ASP A 201 0.53 -20.31 -18.90
N VAL A 202 -0.29 -19.41 -18.36
CA VAL A 202 -0.15 -17.95 -18.47
C VAL A 202 -0.38 -17.30 -17.09
N LEU A 203 0.50 -16.39 -16.70
CA LEU A 203 0.34 -15.54 -15.54
C LEU A 203 0.04 -14.10 -15.98
N VAL A 204 -1.01 -13.48 -15.44
CA VAL A 204 -1.38 -12.08 -15.71
C VAL A 204 -1.05 -11.22 -14.51
N VAL A 205 -0.23 -10.18 -14.73
CA VAL A 205 0.24 -9.21 -13.73
C VAL A 205 0.45 -7.84 -14.40
N ASP A 206 0.73 -6.79 -13.61
CA ASP A 206 1.13 -5.48 -14.13
C ASP A 206 2.37 -5.57 -15.02
N THR A 207 2.41 -4.76 -16.06
CA THR A 207 3.49 -4.78 -17.06
C THR A 207 4.91 -4.68 -16.44
N PRO A 208 5.23 -3.74 -15.54
CA PRO A 208 6.57 -3.70 -14.94
C PRO A 208 6.89 -4.95 -14.11
N THR A 209 5.90 -5.52 -13.45
CA THR A 209 6.05 -6.76 -12.68
C THR A 209 6.34 -7.95 -13.61
N ALA A 210 5.61 -8.07 -14.73
CA ALA A 210 5.85 -9.12 -15.73
C ALA A 210 7.27 -9.10 -16.29
N VAL A 211 7.73 -7.92 -16.69
CA VAL A 211 9.08 -7.74 -17.23
C VAL A 211 10.14 -8.08 -16.18
N ASN A 212 9.97 -7.57 -14.96
CA ASN A 212 10.92 -7.89 -13.87
C ASN A 212 10.97 -9.38 -13.54
N MET A 213 9.83 -10.08 -13.50
CA MET A 213 9.78 -11.52 -13.23
C MET A 213 10.61 -12.32 -14.25
N VAL A 214 10.63 -11.88 -15.50
CA VAL A 214 11.42 -12.51 -16.56
C VAL A 214 12.90 -12.11 -16.46
N GLU A 215 13.20 -10.83 -16.35
CA GLU A 215 14.58 -10.31 -16.34
C GLU A 215 15.37 -10.75 -15.09
N SER A 216 14.71 -10.83 -13.94
CA SER A 216 15.31 -11.32 -12.69
C SER A 216 15.47 -12.85 -12.63
N GLY A 217 14.84 -13.57 -13.58
CA GLY A 217 14.81 -15.02 -13.59
C GLY A 217 13.79 -15.63 -12.60
N GLN A 218 12.95 -14.83 -11.96
CA GLN A 218 11.90 -15.29 -11.06
C GLN A 218 10.89 -16.21 -11.78
N ALA A 219 10.57 -15.89 -13.04
CA ALA A 219 9.75 -16.75 -13.90
C ALA A 219 10.47 -18.01 -14.42
N GLY A 220 11.70 -18.28 -13.93
CA GLY A 220 12.53 -19.38 -14.42
C GLY A 220 13.29 -19.03 -15.71
N LYS A 221 14.18 -19.95 -16.16
CA LYS A 221 15.01 -19.72 -17.36
C LYS A 221 14.22 -19.66 -18.66
N ALA A 222 13.05 -20.28 -18.69
CA ALA A 222 12.15 -20.30 -19.84
C ALA A 222 11.07 -19.21 -19.76
N GLY A 223 11.08 -18.38 -18.71
CA GLY A 223 10.12 -17.29 -18.56
C GLY A 223 10.22 -16.27 -19.70
N LYS A 224 9.08 -15.88 -20.25
CA LYS A 224 8.95 -14.94 -21.37
C LYS A 224 7.74 -14.06 -21.17
N VAL A 225 7.89 -12.75 -21.37
CA VAL A 225 6.73 -11.86 -21.51
C VAL A 225 6.09 -12.13 -22.87
N LEU A 226 4.84 -12.59 -22.88
CA LEU A 226 4.09 -12.85 -24.11
C LEU A 226 3.65 -11.54 -24.78
N GLY A 227 3.19 -10.59 -23.95
CA GLY A 227 2.77 -9.25 -24.37
C GLY A 227 1.80 -8.63 -23.39
N GLN A 228 1.32 -7.42 -23.73
CA GLN A 228 0.30 -6.70 -22.99
C GLN A 228 -1.10 -7.05 -23.45
N ILE A 229 -2.07 -6.97 -22.54
CA ILE A 229 -3.49 -7.06 -22.87
C ILE A 229 -3.93 -5.68 -23.39
N ALA A 230 -4.58 -5.64 -24.56
CA ALA A 230 -5.10 -4.40 -25.14
C ALA A 230 -6.15 -3.75 -24.21
N ASP A 231 -6.13 -2.41 -24.14
CA ASP A 231 -7.08 -1.59 -23.37
C ASP A 231 -7.21 -2.06 -21.90
N SER A 232 -6.08 -2.48 -21.29
CA SER A 232 -6.02 -2.95 -19.91
C SER A 232 -5.47 -1.92 -18.93
N GLU A 233 -5.32 -0.66 -19.36
CA GLU A 233 -4.90 0.43 -18.49
C GLU A 233 -5.93 0.64 -17.38
N ASP A 234 -5.43 0.93 -16.18
CA ASP A 234 -6.27 1.36 -15.08
C ASP A 234 -6.89 2.71 -15.38
N LYS A 235 -8.22 2.82 -15.30
CA LYS A 235 -8.95 4.05 -15.66
C LYS A 235 -8.48 5.28 -14.89
N GLU A 236 -8.17 5.10 -13.61
CA GLU A 236 -7.74 6.16 -12.71
C GLU A 236 -6.28 5.99 -12.25
N GLY A 237 -5.59 4.96 -12.73
CA GLY A 237 -4.22 4.64 -12.37
C GLY A 237 -4.06 4.06 -10.96
N MET A 238 -2.82 4.03 -10.47
CA MET A 238 -2.44 3.57 -9.12
C MET A 238 -2.34 4.75 -8.17
N GLY A 239 -2.96 4.63 -6.98
CA GLY A 239 -2.93 5.65 -5.94
C GLY A 239 -2.31 5.15 -4.64
N ILE A 240 -1.76 6.07 -3.86
CA ILE A 240 -1.41 5.81 -2.46
C ILE A 240 -2.72 5.62 -1.70
N LEU A 241 -2.83 4.52 -0.98
CA LEU A 241 -3.99 4.15 -0.19
C LEU A 241 -3.88 4.74 1.21
N LEU A 242 -4.97 5.32 1.71
CA LEU A 242 -5.06 5.88 3.06
C LEU A 242 -6.25 5.27 3.80
N PRO A 243 -6.23 5.21 5.14
CA PRO A 243 -7.41 4.85 5.91
C PRO A 243 -8.60 5.73 5.53
N LYS A 244 -9.81 5.15 5.50
CA LYS A 244 -11.02 5.90 5.15
C LYS A 244 -11.24 7.10 6.06
N GLY A 245 -11.37 8.30 5.48
CA GLY A 245 -11.50 9.55 6.22
C GLY A 245 -10.20 10.05 6.88
N SER A 246 -9.05 9.62 6.40
CA SER A 246 -7.74 10.05 6.92
C SER A 246 -7.56 11.57 6.79
N LYS A 247 -7.07 12.21 7.86
CA LYS A 247 -6.71 13.62 7.87
C LYS A 247 -5.54 13.94 6.92
N LEU A 248 -4.77 12.93 6.53
CA LEU A 248 -3.67 13.08 5.58
C LEU A 248 -4.12 13.09 4.12
N THR A 249 -5.34 12.63 3.79
CA THR A 249 -5.81 12.49 2.40
C THR A 249 -5.62 13.78 1.59
N ALA A 250 -6.06 14.91 2.12
CA ALA A 250 -5.92 16.20 1.42
C ALA A 250 -4.45 16.63 1.25
N LYS A 251 -3.61 16.37 2.24
CA LYS A 251 -2.18 16.71 2.21
C LYS A 251 -1.42 15.84 1.21
N VAL A 252 -1.69 14.53 1.20
CA VAL A 252 -1.09 13.58 0.25
C VAL A 252 -1.57 13.87 -1.17
N THR A 253 -2.86 14.23 -1.35
CA THR A 253 -3.40 14.68 -2.64
C THR A 253 -2.62 15.89 -3.16
N LYS A 254 -2.41 16.90 -2.31
CA LYS A 254 -1.62 18.08 -2.69
C LYS A 254 -0.18 17.70 -3.05
N ALA A 255 0.47 16.84 -2.26
CA ALA A 255 1.83 16.39 -2.54
C ALA A 255 1.95 15.70 -3.91
N ILE A 256 1.07 14.76 -4.21
CA ILE A 256 1.05 14.07 -5.52
C ILE A 256 0.82 15.04 -6.66
N ASN A 257 -0.15 15.96 -6.55
CA ASN A 257 -0.39 16.97 -7.58
C ASN A 257 0.85 17.86 -7.81
N THR A 258 1.48 18.33 -6.73
CA THR A 258 2.75 19.09 -6.84
C THR A 258 3.84 18.29 -7.55
N MET A 259 3.98 16.99 -7.22
CA MET A 259 4.98 16.12 -7.85
C MET A 259 4.66 15.81 -9.32
N GLN A 260 3.38 15.81 -9.72
CA GLN A 260 2.98 15.75 -11.14
C GLN A 260 3.36 17.04 -11.87
N GLU A 261 2.96 18.19 -11.32
CA GLU A 261 3.16 19.52 -11.93
C GLU A 261 4.65 19.87 -12.11
N ASN A 262 5.48 19.56 -11.10
CA ASN A 262 6.93 19.86 -11.15
C ASN A 262 7.77 18.78 -11.82
N GLY A 263 7.15 17.70 -12.32
CA GLY A 263 7.80 16.62 -13.06
C GLY A 263 8.53 15.60 -12.18
N THR A 264 8.42 15.66 -10.84
CA THR A 264 9.07 14.71 -9.94
C THR A 264 8.64 13.28 -10.20
N LEU A 265 7.31 13.02 -10.36
CA LEU A 265 6.82 11.67 -10.65
C LEU A 265 7.40 11.15 -11.97
N LYS A 266 7.47 11.99 -13.01
CA LYS A 266 8.07 11.58 -14.28
C LYS A 266 9.55 11.24 -14.13
N GLN A 267 10.33 12.03 -13.40
CA GLN A 267 11.75 11.74 -13.16
C GLN A 267 11.94 10.41 -12.42
N LEU A 268 11.10 10.12 -11.42
CA LEU A 268 11.15 8.86 -10.71
C LEU A 268 10.75 7.69 -11.62
N GLN A 269 9.72 7.86 -12.46
CA GLN A 269 9.31 6.87 -13.45
C GLN A 269 10.42 6.59 -14.45
N ASP A 270 11.05 7.63 -15.02
CA ASP A 270 12.14 7.50 -15.97
C ASP A 270 13.35 6.79 -15.33
N LYS A 271 13.61 7.04 -14.05
CA LYS A 271 14.71 6.40 -13.33
C LYS A 271 14.47 4.91 -13.06
N TRP A 272 13.26 4.54 -12.66
CA TRP A 272 12.99 3.22 -12.10
C TRP A 272 12.19 2.30 -13.03
N LEU A 273 11.42 2.85 -13.99
CA LEU A 273 10.48 2.10 -14.82
C LEU A 273 10.72 2.24 -16.33
N SER A 274 11.75 2.97 -16.79
CA SER A 274 11.98 3.19 -18.24
C SER A 274 12.22 1.90 -19.03
N ALA A 275 12.80 0.88 -18.41
CA ALA A 275 13.06 -0.42 -19.03
C ALA A 275 11.76 -1.24 -19.30
N TYR A 276 10.60 -0.84 -18.74
CA TYR A 276 9.39 -1.67 -18.65
C TYR A 276 8.23 -1.21 -19.54
N THR A 277 8.47 -0.41 -20.58
CA THR A 277 7.40 0.33 -21.28
C THR A 277 7.09 -0.12 -22.71
N THR A 278 7.86 -1.03 -23.32
CA THR A 278 7.68 -1.38 -24.74
C THR A 278 7.46 -2.88 -24.92
N LEU A 279 6.21 -3.31 -24.99
CA LEU A 279 5.81 -4.69 -25.24
C LEU A 279 4.82 -4.80 -26.40
N THR A 280 4.75 -5.98 -27.02
CA THR A 280 3.71 -6.32 -28.01
C THR A 280 2.33 -6.29 -27.32
N VAL A 281 1.34 -5.73 -28.00
CA VAL A 281 -0.06 -5.68 -27.51
C VAL A 281 -0.86 -6.79 -28.19
N LEU A 282 -1.49 -7.67 -27.40
CA LEU A 282 -2.41 -8.71 -27.86
C LEU A 282 -3.86 -8.20 -27.74
N LYS A 283 -4.66 -8.46 -28.81
CA LYS A 283 -6.07 -8.08 -28.90
C LYS A 283 -6.97 -9.32 -28.97
#